data_5c9e2820c0e4c1e06fcb5c28374d46ec
#
_entry.id   5c9e2820c0e4c1e06fcb5c28374d46ec
#
_cell.length_a   1.000
_cell.length_b   1.000
_cell.length_c   1.000
_cell.angle_alpha   90.00
_cell.angle_beta   90.00
_cell.angle_gamma   90.00
#
_symmetry.space_group_name_H-M   'P 1'
#
loop_
_entity.id
_entity.type
_entity.pdbx_description
1 polymer ?
#
loop_
_entity_poly.entity_id
_entity_poly.type
_entity_poly.pdbx_seq_one_letter_code
_entity_poly.pdbx_strand_id
1 'polypeptide(L)'
;MRYRKGSLSLNNLQDKALLQFVADSRYVTHAQLFRFAQLYYFEDNRPSFNWRIRRMVDGGLVRKQAPPMLNGDALYSITRAGLQALERLGVYYLGATVDREQDAYRYQVPHALEVNNIRLTLSVHHQLVHWIPETLIRVLNMSPATAYAKVYDGIATVVLYPNLVDFVVEYERTLKSPAKYEKIREAVESEKRVKAFLYLVPNYQLLHGITDALWRMKQLVLFGLVDDFKRERLNTGVRDSHHKESSLQDALARLLPAKTGT
;
A
#
# COMPACT_ATOMS: atom_id res chain seq x y z
N MET A 1 14.94 31.95 11.34
CA MET A 1 13.60 32.56 11.18
C MET A 1 12.63 31.91 12.14
N ARG A 2 12.01 32.66 13.07
CA ARG A 2 10.97 32.16 13.96
C ARG A 2 9.64 32.20 13.17
N TYR A 3 9.08 31.04 12.84
CA TYR A 3 7.76 30.96 12.20
C TYR A 3 6.68 31.54 13.13
N ARG A 4 5.85 32.45 12.62
CA ARG A 4 4.66 32.93 13.32
C ARG A 4 3.71 31.71 13.53
N LYS A 5 3.22 31.54 14.77
CA LYS A 5 2.18 30.57 15.11
C LYS A 5 0.97 30.85 14.20
N GLY A 6 0.62 29.90 13.33
CA GLY A 6 -0.50 30.03 12.40
C GLY A 6 -0.17 30.14 10.90
N SER A 7 1.09 30.38 10.50
CA SER A 7 1.51 30.36 9.10
C SER A 7 2.25 29.06 8.78
N LEU A 8 1.53 28.04 8.33
CA LEU A 8 2.13 26.82 7.82
C LEU A 8 2.39 26.98 6.31
N SER A 9 3.62 27.32 5.95
CA SER A 9 4.07 27.20 4.56
C SER A 9 4.50 25.75 4.33
N LEU A 10 3.80 25.04 3.44
CA LEU A 10 4.13 23.67 3.04
C LEU A 10 5.18 23.71 1.93
N ASN A 11 6.20 22.87 2.09
CA ASN A 11 7.13 22.59 1.00
C ASN A 11 6.46 21.67 -0.03
N ASN A 12 6.42 22.11 -1.29
CA ASN A 12 5.73 21.39 -2.39
C ASN A 12 6.32 20.01 -2.68
N LEU A 13 7.53 19.71 -2.29
CA LEU A 13 8.15 18.39 -2.50
C LEU A 13 7.97 17.49 -1.28
N GLN A 14 8.57 17.87 -0.16
CA GLN A 14 8.70 17.02 1.02
C GLN A 14 7.39 16.93 1.83
N ASP A 15 6.80 18.10 2.15
CA ASP A 15 5.57 18.14 2.96
C ASP A 15 4.38 17.59 2.19
N LYS A 16 4.30 17.86 0.87
CA LYS A 16 3.30 17.27 -0.02
C LYS A 16 3.40 15.75 -0.04
N ALA A 17 4.61 15.20 -0.24
CA ALA A 17 4.84 13.75 -0.31
C ALA A 17 4.46 13.06 1.01
N LEU A 18 4.81 13.64 2.16
CA LEU A 18 4.43 13.10 3.48
C LEU A 18 2.92 13.13 3.70
N LEU A 19 2.25 14.25 3.41
CA LEU A 19 0.79 14.36 3.54
C LEU A 19 0.08 13.38 2.60
N GLN A 20 0.58 13.22 1.38
CA GLN A 20 0.04 12.27 0.42
C GLN A 20 0.21 10.84 0.92
N PHE A 21 1.38 10.48 1.45
CA PHE A 21 1.59 9.15 2.04
C PHE A 21 0.64 8.87 3.21
N VAL A 22 0.38 9.87 4.08
CA VAL A 22 -0.61 9.74 5.17
C VAL A 22 -2.03 9.55 4.62
N ALA A 23 -2.41 10.29 3.58
CA ALA A 23 -3.73 10.18 2.97
C ALA A 23 -3.95 8.83 2.27
N ASP A 24 -2.94 8.36 1.55
CA ASP A 24 -2.94 7.06 0.87
C ASP A 24 -3.08 5.89 1.86
N SER A 25 -2.40 6.00 3.00
CA SER A 25 -2.23 4.92 3.98
C SER A 25 -3.38 4.78 4.97
N ARG A 26 -4.31 5.74 5.05
CA ARG A 26 -5.31 5.90 6.12
C ARG A 26 -4.69 6.07 7.51
N TYR A 27 -3.90 5.09 7.93
CA TYR A 27 -3.15 5.06 9.19
C TYR A 27 -1.69 4.76 8.93
N VAL A 28 -0.81 5.49 9.60
CA VAL A 28 0.64 5.31 9.46
C VAL A 28 1.36 5.61 10.77
N THR A 29 2.36 4.82 11.12
CA THR A 29 3.18 5.08 12.31
C THR A 29 4.25 6.13 12.04
N HIS A 30 4.81 6.69 13.14
CA HIS A 30 5.93 7.63 13.03
C HIS A 30 7.17 6.99 12.39
N ALA A 31 7.43 5.72 12.71
CA ALA A 31 8.53 4.96 12.13
C ALA A 31 8.34 4.75 10.61
N GLN A 32 7.13 4.41 10.17
CA GLN A 32 6.83 4.25 8.74
C GLN A 32 6.97 5.57 7.96
N LEU A 33 6.49 6.69 8.52
CA LEU A 33 6.67 8.00 7.90
C LEU A 33 8.14 8.40 7.77
N PHE A 34 8.94 8.14 8.81
CA PHE A 34 10.38 8.43 8.76
C PHE A 34 11.08 7.53 7.74
N ARG A 35 10.76 6.23 7.71
CA ARG A 35 11.30 5.32 6.70
C ARG A 35 10.91 5.75 5.28
N PHE A 36 9.69 6.21 5.07
CA PHE A 36 9.28 6.79 3.78
C PHE A 36 10.16 7.98 3.41
N ALA A 37 10.38 8.93 4.33
CA ALA A 37 11.22 10.09 4.08
C ALA A 37 12.66 9.71 3.71
N GLN A 38 13.22 8.67 4.36
CA GLN A 38 14.56 8.15 4.06
C GLN A 38 14.62 7.47 2.67
N LEU A 39 13.63 6.62 2.34
CA LEU A 39 13.60 5.89 1.08
C LEU A 39 13.47 6.81 -0.15
N TYR A 40 12.83 7.96 0.02
CA TYR A 40 12.67 8.96 -1.03
C TYR A 40 13.71 10.09 -0.94
N TYR A 41 14.77 9.91 -0.11
CA TYR A 41 15.97 10.78 0.01
C TYR A 41 15.71 12.24 0.31
N PHE A 42 14.65 12.57 1.01
CA PHE A 42 14.38 13.95 1.34
C PHE A 42 14.58 14.30 2.83
N GLU A 43 14.73 13.31 3.71
CA GLU A 43 15.01 13.55 5.13
C GLU A 43 15.58 12.28 5.81
N ASP A 44 16.79 12.36 6.31
CA ASP A 44 17.47 11.33 7.09
C ASP A 44 17.75 11.75 8.53
N ASN A 45 17.61 13.06 8.83
CA ASN A 45 17.80 13.62 10.15
C ASN A 45 16.52 13.48 11.00
N ARG A 46 16.55 12.61 12.02
CA ARG A 46 15.39 12.34 12.88
C ARG A 46 14.84 13.58 13.61
N PRO A 47 15.65 14.45 14.23
CA PRO A 47 15.18 15.71 14.81
C PRO A 47 14.47 16.63 13.81
N SER A 48 15.01 16.82 12.62
CA SER A 48 14.40 17.60 11.55
C SER A 48 13.05 17.02 11.13
N PHE A 49 13.01 15.71 10.91
CA PHE A 49 11.78 14.99 10.62
C PHE A 49 10.72 15.14 11.71
N ASN A 50 11.10 14.97 12.99
CA ASN A 50 10.19 15.12 14.12
C ASN A 50 9.58 16.53 14.18
N TRP A 51 10.39 17.55 13.92
CA TRP A 51 9.92 18.93 13.87
C TRP A 51 8.93 19.16 12.71
N ARG A 52 9.20 18.57 11.55
CA ARG A 52 8.32 18.63 10.38
C ARG A 52 6.95 18.02 10.67
N ILE A 53 6.91 16.80 11.20
CA ILE A 53 5.65 16.12 11.57
C ILE A 53 4.90 16.89 12.65
N ARG A 54 5.62 17.42 13.67
CA ARG A 54 5.01 18.26 14.70
C ARG A 54 4.28 19.47 14.09
N ARG A 55 4.91 20.15 13.13
CA ARG A 55 4.27 21.29 12.43
C ARG A 55 2.97 20.88 11.72
N MET A 56 2.95 19.72 11.07
CA MET A 56 1.74 19.22 10.41
C MET A 56 0.63 18.90 11.42
N VAL A 57 0.98 18.38 12.59
CA VAL A 57 0.01 18.11 13.67
C VAL A 57 -0.48 19.43 14.26
N ASP A 58 0.42 20.36 14.63
CA ASP A 58 0.07 21.66 15.22
C ASP A 58 -0.73 22.53 14.23
N GLY A 59 -0.48 22.38 12.94
CA GLY A 59 -1.26 23.00 11.85
C GLY A 59 -2.59 22.31 11.54
N GLY A 60 -2.93 21.24 12.27
CA GLY A 60 -4.19 20.50 12.10
C GLY A 60 -4.32 19.71 10.80
N LEU A 61 -3.21 19.53 10.03
CA LEU A 61 -3.24 18.77 8.76
C LEU A 61 -3.27 17.27 8.98
N VAL A 62 -2.65 16.82 10.07
CA VAL A 62 -2.52 15.42 10.44
C VAL A 62 -2.99 15.27 11.89
N ARG A 63 -3.81 14.25 12.15
CA ARG A 63 -4.22 13.86 13.51
C ARG A 63 -3.18 12.88 14.04
N LYS A 64 -2.69 13.14 15.26
CA LYS A 64 -1.84 12.23 16.02
C LYS A 64 -2.67 11.52 17.08
N GLN A 65 -2.51 10.21 17.20
CA GLN A 65 -3.12 9.34 18.21
C GLN A 65 -2.04 8.43 18.81
N ALA A 66 -2.26 7.95 20.02
CA ALA A 66 -1.39 6.97 20.69
C ALA A 66 -2.25 5.77 21.15
N PRO A 67 -2.65 4.90 20.21
CA PRO A 67 -3.51 3.78 20.55
C PRO A 67 -2.76 2.75 21.42
N PRO A 68 -3.41 2.16 22.43
CA PRO A 68 -2.78 1.19 23.34
C PRO A 68 -2.12 0.02 22.62
N MET A 69 -2.69 -0.41 21.48
CA MET A 69 -2.19 -1.54 20.68
C MET A 69 -0.82 -1.32 20.05
N LEU A 70 -0.32 -0.10 20.02
CA LEU A 70 0.99 0.25 19.43
C LEU A 70 2.07 0.53 20.48
N ASN A 71 1.86 0.13 21.75
CA ASN A 71 2.86 0.26 22.82
C ASN A 71 3.52 1.64 22.91
N GLY A 72 2.71 2.70 22.71
CA GLY A 72 3.18 4.09 22.78
C GLY A 72 3.64 4.69 21.44
N ASP A 73 3.71 3.94 20.36
CA ASP A 73 4.00 4.49 19.04
C ASP A 73 2.86 5.43 18.58
N ALA A 74 3.27 6.54 18.00
CA ALA A 74 2.31 7.51 17.46
C ALA A 74 1.73 6.99 16.14
N LEU A 75 0.41 7.06 16.03
CA LEU A 75 -0.35 6.79 14.82
C LEU A 75 -0.85 8.11 14.23
N TYR A 76 -0.72 8.26 12.94
CA TYR A 76 -1.15 9.42 12.20
C TYR A 76 -2.23 9.06 11.17
N SER A 77 -3.16 9.98 10.99
CA SER A 77 -4.18 9.94 9.93
C SER A 77 -4.38 11.33 9.36
N ILE A 78 -4.81 11.42 8.10
CA ILE A 78 -5.09 12.70 7.45
C ILE A 78 -6.32 13.34 8.07
N THR A 79 -6.34 14.67 8.14
CA THR A 79 -7.52 15.44 8.52
C THR A 79 -8.21 16.04 7.29
N ARG A 80 -9.41 16.61 7.47
CA ARG A 80 -10.08 17.37 6.41
C ARG A 80 -9.24 18.57 5.96
N ALA A 81 -8.57 19.26 6.88
CA ALA A 81 -7.66 20.35 6.56
C ALA A 81 -6.43 19.87 5.78
N GLY A 82 -5.92 18.67 6.10
CA GLY A 82 -4.84 18.03 5.35
C GLY A 82 -5.23 17.70 3.91
N LEU A 83 -6.43 17.16 3.69
CA LEU A 83 -6.96 16.90 2.35
C LEU A 83 -7.12 18.21 1.55
N GLN A 84 -7.68 19.26 2.16
CA GLN A 84 -7.77 20.58 1.53
C GLN A 84 -6.40 21.18 1.20
N ALA A 85 -5.39 20.94 2.03
CA ALA A 85 -4.01 21.35 1.75
C ALA A 85 -3.44 20.61 0.54
N LEU A 86 -3.70 19.30 0.41
CA LEU A 86 -3.31 18.50 -0.75
C LEU A 86 -4.01 18.98 -2.03
N GLU A 87 -5.30 19.31 -1.97
CA GLU A 87 -6.05 19.89 -3.11
C GLU A 87 -5.41 21.18 -3.62
N ARG A 88 -4.99 22.09 -2.72
CA ARG A 88 -4.25 23.32 -3.09
C ARG A 88 -2.89 23.03 -3.74
N LEU A 89 -2.31 21.86 -3.48
CA LEU A 89 -1.08 21.37 -4.08
C LEU A 89 -1.33 20.50 -5.34
N GLY A 90 -2.58 20.48 -5.85
CA GLY A 90 -2.98 19.76 -7.06
C GLY A 90 -3.17 18.25 -6.88
N VAL A 91 -3.37 17.76 -5.64
CA VAL A 91 -3.66 16.34 -5.36
C VAL A 91 -5.07 16.22 -4.80
N TYR A 92 -5.93 15.54 -5.54
CA TYR A 92 -7.36 15.43 -5.24
C TYR A 92 -7.71 14.04 -4.72
N TYR A 93 -8.34 13.99 -3.55
CA TYR A 93 -8.89 12.77 -2.94
C TYR A 93 -10.42 12.85 -2.96
N LEU A 94 -11.03 12.54 -4.10
CA LEU A 94 -12.48 12.52 -4.25
C LEU A 94 -13.08 11.41 -3.37
N GLY A 95 -14.07 11.76 -2.56
CA GLY A 95 -14.77 10.78 -1.71
C GLY A 95 -13.95 10.22 -0.54
N ALA A 96 -12.79 10.81 -0.23
CA ALA A 96 -12.04 10.41 0.96
C ALA A 96 -12.86 10.70 2.23
N THR A 97 -13.23 9.64 2.95
CA THR A 97 -13.86 9.76 4.26
C THR A 97 -12.77 9.89 5.32
N VAL A 98 -12.82 10.96 6.10
CA VAL A 98 -12.06 11.04 7.34
C VAL A 98 -12.79 10.16 8.35
N ASP A 99 -12.20 9.04 8.72
CA ASP A 99 -12.83 8.05 9.59
C ASP A 99 -13.37 8.69 10.87
N ARG A 100 -14.67 8.44 11.12
CA ARG A 100 -15.39 8.92 12.32
C ARG A 100 -15.58 7.84 13.38
N GLU A 101 -15.35 6.55 13.05
CA GLU A 101 -15.79 5.44 13.88
C GLU A 101 -14.65 4.72 14.59
N GLN A 102 -14.79 4.59 15.91
CA GLN A 102 -13.81 3.95 16.80
C GLN A 102 -13.77 2.42 16.69
N ASP A 103 -14.86 1.75 16.32
CA ASP A 103 -14.93 0.28 16.33
C ASP A 103 -14.24 -0.40 15.14
N ALA A 104 -14.28 0.21 13.96
CA ALA A 104 -13.53 -0.26 12.80
C ALA A 104 -11.99 -0.16 12.97
N TYR A 105 -11.55 0.69 13.88
CA TYR A 105 -10.18 1.03 14.17
C TYR A 105 -9.30 -0.18 14.54
N ARG A 106 -9.77 -1.08 15.42
CA ARG A 106 -9.00 -2.23 15.90
C ARG A 106 -8.61 -3.21 14.79
N TYR A 107 -9.46 -3.37 13.79
CA TYR A 107 -9.22 -4.29 12.68
C TYR A 107 -8.52 -3.63 11.50
N GLN A 108 -8.80 -2.37 11.25
CA GLN A 108 -8.27 -1.63 10.10
C GLN A 108 -6.82 -1.18 10.31
N VAL A 109 -6.46 -0.72 11.52
CA VAL A 109 -5.11 -0.22 11.78
C VAL A 109 -4.01 -1.25 11.52
N PRO A 110 -4.04 -2.48 12.11
CA PRO A 110 -3.00 -3.46 11.85
C PRO A 110 -2.89 -3.86 10.37
N HIS A 111 -4.03 -3.90 9.65
CA HIS A 111 -4.04 -4.19 8.22
C HIS A 111 -3.36 -3.04 7.43
N ALA A 112 -3.79 -1.80 7.65
CA ALA A 112 -3.23 -0.64 6.97
C ALA A 112 -1.72 -0.49 7.23
N LEU A 113 -1.26 -0.73 8.46
CA LEU A 113 0.16 -0.68 8.79
C LEU A 113 0.98 -1.73 8.05
N GLU A 114 0.43 -2.95 7.87
CA GLU A 114 1.14 -3.99 7.14
C GLU A 114 1.17 -3.72 5.63
N VAL A 115 0.08 -3.23 5.05
CA VAL A 115 0.06 -2.76 3.65
C VAL A 115 1.09 -1.65 3.42
N ASN A 116 1.25 -0.73 4.38
CA ASN A 116 2.32 0.29 4.32
C ASN A 116 3.72 -0.34 4.38
N ASN A 117 3.94 -1.34 5.23
CA ASN A 117 5.21 -2.05 5.30
C ASN A 117 5.54 -2.74 3.96
N ILE A 118 4.55 -3.34 3.31
CA ILE A 118 4.69 -3.95 1.99
C ILE A 118 5.09 -2.88 0.96
N ARG A 119 4.37 -1.75 0.92
CA ARG A 119 4.71 -0.62 0.03
C ARG A 119 6.14 -0.11 0.27
N LEU A 120 6.52 0.12 1.52
CA LEU A 120 7.87 0.58 1.89
C LEU A 120 8.94 -0.45 1.54
N THR A 121 8.64 -1.74 1.66
CA THR A 121 9.55 -2.83 1.26
C THR A 121 9.80 -2.83 -0.24
N LEU A 122 8.77 -2.63 -1.06
CA LEU A 122 8.91 -2.48 -2.52
C LEU A 122 9.66 -1.21 -2.92
N SER A 123 9.60 -0.15 -2.10
CA SER A 123 10.28 1.12 -2.37
C SER A 123 11.79 1.05 -2.17
N VAL A 124 12.33 0.01 -1.56
CA VAL A 124 13.77 -0.19 -1.36
C VAL A 124 14.48 -0.33 -2.71
N HIS A 125 15.61 0.35 -2.89
CA HIS A 125 16.39 0.38 -4.13
C HIS A 125 15.60 0.85 -5.36
N HIS A 126 14.59 1.70 -5.16
CA HIS A 126 13.73 2.23 -6.24
C HIS A 126 13.06 1.16 -7.11
N GLN A 127 12.80 -0.02 -6.54
CA GLN A 127 12.08 -1.07 -7.25
C GLN A 127 10.63 -0.67 -7.54
N LEU A 128 9.98 0.04 -6.61
CA LEU A 128 8.63 0.56 -6.77
C LEU A 128 8.66 1.88 -7.56
N VAL A 129 8.07 1.87 -8.75
CA VAL A 129 7.90 3.07 -9.61
C VAL A 129 6.62 3.79 -9.28
N HIS A 130 5.54 3.02 -9.12
CA HIS A 130 4.22 3.58 -8.83
C HIS A 130 3.45 2.70 -7.86
N TRP A 131 2.62 3.34 -7.03
CA TRP A 131 1.69 2.69 -6.10
C TRP A 131 0.32 3.35 -6.20
N ILE A 132 -0.69 2.57 -6.55
CA ILE A 132 -2.09 3.00 -6.51
C ILE A 132 -2.69 2.47 -5.21
N PRO A 133 -2.97 3.34 -4.22
CA PRO A 133 -3.53 2.93 -2.94
C PRO A 133 -5.01 2.57 -3.04
N GLU A 134 -5.52 1.82 -2.08
CA GLU A 134 -6.93 1.46 -1.96
C GLU A 134 -7.85 2.68 -2.08
N THR A 135 -7.47 3.80 -1.46
CA THR A 135 -8.22 5.06 -1.49
C THR A 135 -8.43 5.58 -2.92
N LEU A 136 -7.38 5.51 -3.76
CA LEU A 136 -7.47 5.94 -5.16
C LEU A 136 -8.21 4.90 -6.02
N ILE A 137 -8.04 3.59 -5.76
CA ILE A 137 -8.79 2.53 -6.46
C ILE A 137 -10.30 2.72 -6.25
N ARG A 138 -10.73 3.06 -5.04
CA ARG A 138 -12.14 3.38 -4.76
C ARG A 138 -12.67 4.52 -5.62
N VAL A 139 -11.88 5.56 -5.82
CA VAL A 139 -12.25 6.69 -6.68
C VAL A 139 -12.31 6.27 -8.16
N LEU A 140 -11.31 5.53 -8.62
CA LEU A 140 -11.28 5.02 -10.00
C LEU A 140 -12.47 4.11 -10.30
N ASN A 141 -12.94 3.34 -9.31
CA ASN A 141 -14.11 2.47 -9.44
C ASN A 141 -15.46 3.22 -9.46
N MET A 142 -15.46 4.54 -9.28
CA MET A 142 -16.68 5.35 -9.49
C MET A 142 -17.00 5.56 -10.97
N SER A 143 -16.04 5.30 -11.89
CA SER A 143 -16.23 5.40 -13.33
C SER A 143 -15.96 4.06 -14.01
N PRO A 144 -16.90 3.53 -14.80
CA PRO A 144 -16.72 2.26 -15.51
C PRO A 144 -15.47 2.21 -16.42
N ALA A 145 -15.07 3.36 -16.97
CA ALA A 145 -13.90 3.46 -17.87
C ALA A 145 -12.56 3.25 -17.12
N THR A 146 -12.52 3.50 -15.82
CA THR A 146 -11.31 3.42 -15.00
C THR A 146 -11.40 2.34 -13.92
N ALA A 147 -12.55 1.67 -13.79
CA ALA A 147 -12.80 0.71 -12.73
C ALA A 147 -11.90 -0.54 -12.82
N TYR A 148 -11.48 -0.99 -11.68
CA TYR A 148 -10.94 -2.33 -11.42
C TYR A 148 -12.09 -3.26 -10.99
N ALA A 149 -11.92 -4.55 -11.14
CA ALA A 149 -12.96 -5.54 -10.82
C ALA A 149 -13.37 -5.53 -9.33
N LYS A 150 -12.46 -5.12 -8.46
CA LYS A 150 -12.74 -4.87 -7.02
C LYS A 150 -11.83 -3.77 -6.48
N VAL A 151 -12.07 -3.39 -5.24
CA VAL A 151 -11.13 -2.53 -4.49
C VAL A 151 -10.04 -3.44 -3.92
N TYR A 152 -8.80 -3.25 -4.36
CA TYR A 152 -7.60 -3.94 -3.89
C TYR A 152 -6.90 -3.14 -2.79
N ASP A 153 -6.05 -3.76 -1.97
CA ASP A 153 -5.24 -3.08 -0.95
C ASP A 153 -4.21 -2.13 -1.59
N GLY A 154 -3.71 -2.51 -2.77
CA GLY A 154 -2.86 -1.66 -3.59
C GLY A 154 -2.52 -2.30 -4.93
N ILE A 155 -2.05 -1.46 -5.87
CA ILE A 155 -1.48 -1.92 -7.13
C ILE A 155 -0.09 -1.34 -7.22
N ALA A 156 0.90 -2.20 -7.41
CA ALA A 156 2.30 -1.84 -7.53
C ALA A 156 2.77 -1.93 -8.98
N THR A 157 3.50 -0.91 -9.43
CA THR A 157 4.32 -0.97 -10.65
C THR A 157 5.77 -1.09 -10.22
N VAL A 158 6.44 -2.16 -10.61
CA VAL A 158 7.86 -2.40 -10.26
C VAL A 158 8.75 -2.50 -11.49
N VAL A 159 10.03 -2.20 -11.29
CA VAL A 159 11.07 -2.40 -12.33
C VAL A 159 11.50 -3.86 -12.33
N LEU A 160 11.29 -4.54 -13.47
CA LEU A 160 11.95 -5.78 -13.84
C LEU A 160 12.75 -5.51 -15.12
N TYR A 161 13.95 -4.95 -14.93
CA TYR A 161 14.75 -4.37 -16.00
C TYR A 161 14.82 -5.23 -17.27
N PRO A 162 14.57 -4.65 -18.48
CA PRO A 162 14.29 -3.21 -18.74
C PRO A 162 12.80 -2.83 -18.67
N ASN A 163 11.92 -3.71 -18.21
CA ASN A 163 10.46 -3.56 -18.27
C ASN A 163 9.86 -3.09 -16.92
N LEU A 164 8.64 -2.60 -16.99
CA LEU A 164 7.77 -2.34 -15.85
C LEU A 164 6.67 -3.40 -15.79
N VAL A 165 6.34 -3.85 -14.58
CA VAL A 165 5.28 -4.83 -14.37
C VAL A 165 4.33 -4.34 -13.29
N ASP A 166 3.05 -4.38 -13.60
CA ASP A 166 1.97 -4.09 -12.66
C ASP A 166 1.46 -5.36 -12.02
N PHE A 167 1.25 -5.33 -10.71
CA PHE A 167 0.55 -6.39 -9.99
C PHE A 167 -0.25 -5.86 -8.82
N VAL A 168 -1.34 -6.55 -8.53
CA VAL A 168 -2.16 -6.31 -7.35
C VAL A 168 -1.44 -6.83 -6.12
N VAL A 169 -1.55 -6.10 -5.02
CA VAL A 169 -1.14 -6.53 -3.68
C VAL A 169 -2.37 -6.64 -2.80
N GLU A 170 -2.52 -7.78 -2.14
CA GLU A 170 -3.55 -8.07 -1.13
C GLU A 170 -2.88 -8.64 0.12
N TYR A 171 -3.24 -8.13 1.29
CA TYR A 171 -2.78 -8.65 2.57
C TYR A 171 -3.93 -9.30 3.34
N GLU A 172 -3.89 -10.61 3.48
CA GLU A 172 -4.95 -11.37 4.14
C GLU A 172 -4.53 -11.80 5.54
N ARG A 173 -5.27 -11.35 6.55
CA ARG A 173 -5.00 -11.65 7.96
C ARG A 173 -5.81 -12.82 8.50
N THR A 174 -6.92 -13.14 7.84
CA THR A 174 -7.85 -14.19 8.26
C THR A 174 -8.47 -14.85 7.04
N LEU A 175 -8.77 -16.13 7.12
CA LEU A 175 -9.54 -16.80 6.08
C LEU A 175 -10.95 -16.21 6.01
N LYS A 176 -11.39 -15.99 4.79
CA LYS A 176 -12.77 -15.58 4.48
C LYS A 176 -13.67 -16.80 4.32
N SER A 177 -14.98 -16.60 4.34
CA SER A 177 -15.92 -17.67 4.02
C SER A 177 -15.79 -18.11 2.56
N PRO A 178 -16.17 -19.38 2.23
CA PRO A 178 -16.16 -19.87 0.84
C PRO A 178 -16.92 -18.95 -0.13
N ALA A 179 -18.08 -18.46 0.24
CA ALA A 179 -18.87 -17.54 -0.58
C ALA A 179 -18.15 -16.19 -0.85
N LYS A 180 -17.29 -15.72 0.06
CA LYS A 180 -16.46 -14.53 -0.18
C LYS A 180 -15.32 -14.85 -1.15
N TYR A 181 -14.71 -16.04 -1.04
CA TYR A 181 -13.67 -16.44 -1.98
C TYR A 181 -14.22 -16.63 -3.39
N GLU A 182 -15.44 -17.13 -3.55
CA GLU A 182 -16.07 -17.22 -4.87
C GLU A 182 -16.19 -15.85 -5.53
N LYS A 183 -16.67 -14.84 -4.81
CA LYS A 183 -16.70 -13.45 -5.30
C LYS A 183 -15.31 -12.90 -5.63
N ILE A 184 -14.28 -13.27 -4.87
CA ILE A 184 -12.89 -12.88 -5.15
C ILE A 184 -12.42 -13.55 -6.43
N ARG A 185 -12.72 -14.85 -6.65
CA ARG A 185 -12.39 -15.58 -7.87
C ARG A 185 -13.02 -14.90 -9.09
N GLU A 186 -14.32 -14.62 -9.05
CA GLU A 186 -15.03 -13.91 -10.11
C GLU A 186 -14.40 -12.55 -10.43
N ALA A 187 -14.07 -11.77 -9.40
CA ALA A 187 -13.44 -10.47 -9.56
C ALA A 187 -12.04 -10.59 -10.19
N VAL A 188 -11.19 -11.50 -9.70
CA VAL A 188 -9.83 -11.73 -10.23
C VAL A 188 -9.89 -12.21 -11.68
N GLU A 189 -10.78 -13.16 -12.01
CA GLU A 189 -10.93 -13.68 -13.38
C GLU A 189 -11.49 -12.63 -14.36
N SER A 190 -12.32 -11.70 -13.88
CA SER A 190 -12.89 -10.62 -14.69
C SER A 190 -11.96 -9.40 -14.82
N GLU A 191 -10.87 -9.34 -14.04
CA GLU A 191 -9.93 -8.20 -14.07
C GLU A 191 -9.20 -8.12 -15.42
N LYS A 192 -9.24 -6.94 -16.05
CA LYS A 192 -8.68 -6.71 -17.39
C LYS A 192 -7.43 -5.84 -17.37
N ARG A 193 -7.26 -5.02 -16.33
CA ARG A 193 -6.22 -3.99 -16.25
C ARG A 193 -4.91 -4.52 -15.66
N VAL A 194 -5.01 -5.50 -14.75
CA VAL A 194 -3.86 -6.12 -14.09
C VAL A 194 -3.97 -7.62 -14.21
N LYS A 195 -2.87 -8.31 -14.50
CA LYS A 195 -2.85 -9.76 -14.77
C LYS A 195 -2.13 -10.58 -13.71
N ALA A 196 -1.52 -9.93 -12.73
CA ALA A 196 -0.85 -10.60 -11.62
C ALA A 196 -1.41 -10.12 -10.27
N PHE A 197 -1.53 -11.04 -9.34
CA PHE A 197 -2.12 -10.82 -8.02
C PHE A 197 -1.22 -11.48 -6.98
N LEU A 198 -0.67 -10.69 -6.05
CA LEU A 198 0.14 -11.16 -4.94
C LEU A 198 -0.68 -11.10 -3.66
N TYR A 199 -0.98 -12.27 -3.08
CA TYR A 199 -1.59 -12.42 -1.77
C TYR A 199 -0.50 -12.70 -0.74
N LEU A 200 -0.32 -11.80 0.21
CA LEU A 200 0.60 -11.96 1.33
C LEU A 200 -0.16 -12.30 2.61
N VAL A 201 0.33 -13.25 3.35
CA VAL A 201 -0.30 -13.73 4.59
C VAL A 201 0.72 -13.84 5.73
N PRO A 202 0.28 -13.78 7.00
CA PRO A 202 1.21 -13.80 8.14
C PRO A 202 1.76 -15.18 8.51
N ASN A 203 1.15 -16.28 8.04
CA ASN A 203 1.57 -17.64 8.44
C ASN A 203 1.18 -18.71 7.41
N TYR A 204 1.78 -19.89 7.54
CA TYR A 204 1.58 -21.04 6.66
C TYR A 204 0.15 -21.58 6.66
N GLN A 205 -0.56 -21.52 7.78
CA GLN A 205 -1.95 -22.02 7.85
C GLN A 205 -2.85 -21.21 6.94
N LEU A 206 -2.70 -19.87 6.96
CA LEU A 206 -3.42 -18.98 6.04
C LEU A 206 -2.95 -19.16 4.61
N LEU A 207 -1.64 -19.37 4.39
CA LEU A 207 -1.08 -19.62 3.06
C LEU A 207 -1.72 -20.83 2.40
N HIS A 208 -1.84 -21.95 3.09
CA HIS A 208 -2.50 -23.14 2.57
C HIS A 208 -3.98 -22.87 2.30
N GLY A 209 -4.71 -22.33 3.27
CA GLY A 209 -6.15 -22.10 3.12
C GLY A 209 -6.51 -21.15 1.97
N ILE A 210 -5.71 -20.09 1.73
CA ILE A 210 -5.98 -19.18 0.62
C ILE A 210 -5.57 -19.79 -0.73
N THR A 211 -4.47 -20.55 -0.77
CA THR A 211 -4.02 -21.23 -1.98
C THR A 211 -5.08 -22.24 -2.45
N ASP A 212 -5.66 -23.01 -1.52
CA ASP A 212 -6.74 -23.95 -1.82
C ASP A 212 -8.02 -23.23 -2.29
N ALA A 213 -8.38 -22.12 -1.63
CA ALA A 213 -9.56 -21.34 -1.98
C ALA A 213 -9.46 -20.67 -3.37
N LEU A 214 -8.26 -20.33 -3.82
CA LEU A 214 -7.97 -19.70 -5.11
C LEU A 214 -7.19 -20.64 -6.05
N TRP A 215 -7.42 -21.94 -5.94
CA TRP A 215 -6.76 -22.93 -6.78
C TRP A 215 -7.21 -22.85 -8.24
N ARG A 216 -6.28 -23.11 -9.17
CA ARG A 216 -6.50 -23.13 -10.63
C ARG A 216 -7.14 -21.86 -11.20
N MET A 217 -6.66 -20.70 -10.76
CA MET A 217 -7.02 -19.43 -11.39
C MET A 217 -6.38 -19.30 -12.77
N LYS A 218 -7.10 -18.68 -13.72
CA LYS A 218 -6.57 -18.36 -15.05
C LYS A 218 -5.56 -17.23 -15.02
N GLN A 219 -5.79 -16.26 -14.15
CA GLN A 219 -4.86 -15.16 -13.89
C GLN A 219 -3.65 -15.64 -13.08
N LEU A 220 -2.54 -14.94 -13.17
CA LEU A 220 -1.36 -15.21 -12.34
C LEU A 220 -1.63 -14.80 -10.89
N VAL A 221 -2.06 -15.74 -10.07
CA VAL A 221 -2.27 -15.51 -8.63
C VAL A 221 -1.15 -16.17 -7.84
N LEU A 222 -0.46 -15.38 -7.05
CA LEU A 222 0.75 -15.71 -6.29
C LEU A 222 0.48 -15.59 -4.79
N PHE A 223 1.01 -16.49 -4.01
CA PHE A 223 0.84 -16.53 -2.56
C PHE A 223 2.21 -16.58 -1.88
N GLY A 224 2.39 -15.79 -0.82
CA GLY A 224 3.65 -15.74 -0.07
C GLY A 224 3.46 -15.32 1.38
N LEU A 225 4.48 -15.54 2.19
CA LEU A 225 4.52 -15.06 3.58
C LEU A 225 5.00 -13.60 3.59
N VAL A 226 4.29 -12.75 4.34
CA VAL A 226 4.63 -11.33 4.43
C VAL A 226 5.99 -11.09 5.07
N ASP A 227 6.41 -11.94 6.02
CA ASP A 227 7.71 -11.79 6.67
C ASP A 227 8.87 -12.19 5.77
N ASP A 228 8.70 -13.21 4.92
CA ASP A 228 9.67 -13.57 3.89
C ASP A 228 9.77 -12.45 2.84
N PHE A 229 8.62 -11.93 2.42
CA PHE A 229 8.57 -10.80 1.50
C PHE A 229 9.29 -9.55 2.05
N LYS A 230 9.11 -9.20 3.32
CA LYS A 230 9.82 -8.08 3.96
C LYS A 230 11.35 -8.27 3.97
N ARG A 231 11.81 -9.52 4.08
CA ARG A 231 13.22 -9.87 4.10
C ARG A 231 13.83 -9.93 2.70
N GLU A 232 13.14 -10.59 1.77
CA GLU A 232 13.67 -11.00 0.45
C GLU A 232 13.13 -10.16 -0.71
N ARG A 233 12.05 -9.40 -0.51
CA ARG A 233 11.43 -8.52 -1.51
C ARG A 233 11.00 -9.28 -2.76
N LEU A 234 11.45 -8.85 -3.95
CA LEU A 234 11.13 -9.54 -5.21
C LEU A 234 11.77 -10.93 -5.32
N ASN A 235 12.77 -11.24 -4.50
CA ASN A 235 13.38 -12.58 -4.45
C ASN A 235 12.59 -13.55 -3.55
N THR A 236 11.56 -13.09 -2.85
CA THR A 236 10.77 -13.95 -1.97
C THR A 236 10.21 -15.15 -2.71
N GLY A 237 10.23 -16.31 -2.07
CA GLY A 237 9.56 -17.50 -2.57
C GLY A 237 8.04 -17.31 -2.57
N VAL A 238 7.43 -17.60 -3.70
CA VAL A 238 5.96 -17.59 -3.88
C VAL A 238 5.49 -18.89 -4.50
N ARG A 239 4.24 -19.24 -4.21
CA ARG A 239 3.54 -20.37 -4.83
C ARG A 239 2.40 -19.78 -5.69
N ASP A 240 2.23 -20.25 -6.92
CA ASP A 240 1.10 -19.84 -7.74
C ASP A 240 -0.14 -20.73 -7.49
N SER A 241 -1.27 -20.35 -8.09
CA SER A 241 -2.55 -21.07 -7.95
C SER A 241 -2.54 -22.49 -8.56
N HIS A 242 -1.46 -22.91 -9.22
CA HIS A 242 -1.21 -24.25 -9.73
C HIS A 242 -0.14 -24.99 -8.91
N HIS A 243 0.19 -24.50 -7.71
CA HIS A 243 1.22 -25.02 -6.79
C HIS A 243 2.66 -24.97 -7.33
N LYS A 244 2.93 -24.21 -8.38
CA LYS A 244 4.30 -24.00 -8.86
C LYS A 244 5.00 -22.99 -7.98
N GLU A 245 6.19 -23.34 -7.51
CA GLU A 245 7.05 -22.47 -6.69
C GLU A 245 8.08 -21.74 -7.57
N SER A 246 8.36 -20.50 -7.23
CA SER A 246 9.38 -19.66 -7.88
C SER A 246 9.65 -18.43 -7.00
N SER A 247 10.66 -17.62 -7.36
CA SER A 247 10.73 -16.26 -6.80
C SER A 247 9.59 -15.40 -7.35
N LEU A 248 9.19 -14.36 -6.60
CA LEU A 248 8.21 -13.38 -7.07
C LEU A 248 8.69 -12.72 -8.38
N GLN A 249 9.98 -12.39 -8.47
CA GLN A 249 10.58 -11.82 -9.68
C GLN A 249 10.41 -12.72 -10.90
N ASP A 250 10.71 -14.02 -10.77
CA ASP A 250 10.58 -14.97 -11.87
C ASP A 250 9.13 -15.22 -12.25
N ALA A 251 8.23 -15.22 -11.27
CA ALA A 251 6.81 -15.35 -11.53
C ALA A 251 6.27 -14.16 -12.33
N LEU A 252 6.60 -12.92 -11.92
CA LEU A 252 6.19 -11.71 -12.62
C LEU A 252 6.84 -11.59 -14.02
N ALA A 253 8.07 -12.06 -14.18
CA ALA A 253 8.77 -12.06 -15.47
C ALA A 253 8.03 -12.89 -16.56
N ARG A 254 7.20 -13.87 -16.18
CA ARG A 254 6.36 -14.65 -17.13
C ARG A 254 5.32 -13.80 -17.87
N LEU A 255 4.99 -12.61 -17.34
CA LEU A 255 4.06 -11.67 -17.98
C LEU A 255 4.72 -10.84 -19.09
N LEU A 256 6.04 -10.82 -19.14
CA LEU A 256 6.79 -10.06 -20.12
C LEU A 256 6.83 -10.81 -21.46
N PRO A 257 6.83 -10.09 -22.60
CA PRO A 257 7.00 -10.72 -23.89
C PRO A 257 8.31 -11.51 -23.92
N ALA A 258 8.26 -12.71 -24.51
CA ALA A 258 9.47 -13.50 -24.73
C ALA A 258 10.52 -12.63 -25.43
N LYS A 259 11.78 -12.62 -24.95
CA LYS A 259 12.87 -11.96 -25.66
C LYS A 259 12.91 -12.56 -27.06
N THR A 260 12.48 -11.80 -28.06
CA THR A 260 12.77 -12.14 -29.46
C THR A 260 14.30 -12.09 -29.58
N GLY A 261 14.91 -13.27 -29.68
CA GLY A 261 16.34 -13.39 -29.85
C GLY A 261 16.75 -12.62 -31.11
N THR A 262 17.59 -11.65 -30.92
CA THR A 262 18.41 -11.06 -32.02
C THR A 262 19.64 -11.88 -32.20
#